data_5896f1c482f60ac4a366bbd7bde60bfe
#
_entry.id   5896f1c482f60ac4a366bbd7bde60bfe
#
_cell.length_a   1.000
_cell.length_b   1.000
_cell.length_c   1.000
_cell.angle_alpha   90.00
_cell.angle_beta   90.00
_cell.angle_gamma   90.00
#
_symmetry.space_group_name_H-M   'P 1'
#
loop_
_entity.id
_entity.type
_entity.pdbx_description
1 polymer ?
#
loop_
_entity_poly.entity_id
_entity_poly.type
_entity_poly.pdbx_seq_one_letter_code
_entity_poly.pdbx_strand_id
1 'polypeptide(L)'
;MTAPGKGKRRAVGKTTVREGSPKYSAKSAAVLASKPGEAIAHVAKGLAFNELEALRTEIDEPLESLAHHLSISRSTLQRRRSERRLSTHESDRVMRFWRLVRQAADLFGDIERARAWLKHPQYGLGGAIPLDYARTEIGAREVENLLGRIDYGVYS
;
A
#
# COMPACT_ATOMS: atom_id res chain seq x y z
N MET A 1 -61.58 -3.83 -25.11
CA MET A 1 -60.98 -4.05 -23.76
C MET A 1 -59.55 -4.47 -23.91
N THR A 2 -58.65 -3.53 -23.82
CA THR A 2 -57.22 -3.78 -23.89
C THR A 2 -56.64 -3.76 -22.46
N ALA A 3 -56.04 -4.87 -22.03
CA ALA A 3 -55.40 -4.94 -20.74
C ALA A 3 -54.05 -4.21 -20.74
N PRO A 4 -53.71 -3.47 -19.70
CA PRO A 4 -52.43 -2.78 -19.64
C PRO A 4 -51.29 -3.75 -19.39
N GLY A 5 -50.28 -3.65 -20.21
CA GLY A 5 -49.06 -4.44 -20.12
C GLY A 5 -48.31 -4.21 -18.80
N LYS A 6 -47.97 -5.32 -18.13
CA LYS A 6 -47.11 -5.32 -16.96
C LYS A 6 -45.69 -4.91 -17.38
N GLY A 7 -45.29 -3.71 -17.02
CA GLY A 7 -43.88 -3.27 -17.14
C GLY A 7 -42.98 -4.15 -16.28
N LYS A 8 -42.12 -4.91 -16.91
CA LYS A 8 -41.01 -5.62 -16.23
C LYS A 8 -40.05 -4.60 -15.66
N ARG A 9 -40.06 -4.45 -14.34
CA ARG A 9 -39.01 -3.75 -13.64
C ARG A 9 -37.70 -4.51 -13.87
N ARG A 10 -36.77 -3.90 -14.59
CA ARG A 10 -35.39 -4.41 -14.67
C ARG A 10 -34.85 -4.38 -13.26
N ALA A 11 -34.47 -5.57 -12.74
CA ALA A 11 -33.68 -5.69 -11.55
C ALA A 11 -32.36 -4.99 -11.80
N VAL A 12 -32.08 -3.94 -11.00
CA VAL A 12 -30.76 -3.32 -10.94
C VAL A 12 -29.82 -4.40 -10.43
N GLY A 13 -28.93 -4.83 -11.29
CA GLY A 13 -27.94 -5.85 -10.95
C GLY A 13 -27.18 -5.40 -9.70
N LYS A 14 -27.23 -6.22 -8.67
CA LYS A 14 -26.31 -6.10 -7.54
C LYS A 14 -24.91 -6.14 -8.12
N THR A 15 -24.22 -5.02 -8.08
CA THR A 15 -22.79 -4.96 -8.32
C THR A 15 -22.16 -5.85 -7.25
N THR A 16 -21.84 -7.06 -7.61
CA THR A 16 -21.01 -7.93 -6.79
C THR A 16 -19.69 -7.22 -6.67
N VAL A 17 -19.46 -6.58 -5.54
CA VAL A 17 -18.12 -6.18 -5.12
C VAL A 17 -17.34 -7.48 -5.12
N ARG A 18 -16.44 -7.65 -6.09
CA ARG A 18 -15.48 -8.73 -6.08
C ARG A 18 -14.67 -8.53 -4.79
N GLU A 19 -14.97 -9.35 -3.80
CA GLU A 19 -14.09 -9.58 -2.66
C GLU A 19 -12.80 -10.24 -3.16
N GLY A 20 -11.98 -9.47 -3.85
CA GLY A 20 -10.56 -9.69 -3.95
C GLY A 20 -9.92 -8.89 -2.84
N SER A 21 -10.23 -9.21 -1.59
CA SER A 21 -9.44 -8.70 -0.48
C SER A 21 -8.02 -9.15 -0.74
N PRO A 22 -7.04 -8.21 -0.95
CA PRO A 22 -5.66 -8.60 -0.92
C PRO A 22 -5.48 -9.32 0.41
N LYS A 23 -4.83 -10.48 0.36
CA LYS A 23 -4.42 -11.18 1.57
C LYS A 23 -3.30 -10.36 2.21
N TYR A 24 -3.68 -9.21 2.79
CA TYR A 24 -2.78 -8.54 3.72
C TYR A 24 -2.36 -9.60 4.72
N SER A 25 -1.08 -9.75 4.96
CA SER A 25 -0.69 -10.44 6.18
C SER A 25 -1.55 -9.81 7.27
N ALA A 26 -2.37 -10.61 7.91
CA ALA A 26 -3.35 -10.12 8.89
C ALA A 26 -2.68 -9.26 9.99
N LYS A 27 -1.37 -9.45 10.19
CA LYS A 27 -0.55 -8.72 11.13
C LYS A 27 -0.22 -7.29 10.68
N SER A 28 0.20 -7.07 9.42
CA SER A 28 0.51 -5.71 8.93
C SER A 28 -0.74 -4.84 8.88
N ALA A 29 -1.86 -5.38 8.41
CA ALA A 29 -3.13 -4.67 8.42
C ALA A 29 -3.61 -4.36 9.84
N ALA A 30 -3.46 -5.30 10.77
CA ALA A 30 -3.80 -5.09 12.18
C ALA A 30 -2.91 -4.03 12.83
N VAL A 31 -1.61 -4.02 12.53
CA VAL A 31 -0.67 -3.01 13.05
C VAL A 31 -1.00 -1.62 12.53
N LEU A 32 -1.36 -1.47 11.26
CA LEU A 32 -1.79 -0.19 10.70
C LEU A 32 -3.13 0.30 11.26
N ALA A 33 -4.00 -0.63 11.66
CA ALA A 33 -5.29 -0.32 12.28
C ALA A 33 -5.20 -0.20 13.81
N SER A 34 -4.07 -0.56 14.42
CA SER A 34 -3.88 -0.53 15.87
C SER A 34 -3.66 0.89 16.39
N LYS A 35 -3.76 1.03 17.71
CA LYS A 35 -3.42 2.30 18.35
C LYS A 35 -1.95 2.64 18.12
N PRO A 36 -1.58 3.93 17.99
CA PRO A 36 -0.20 4.33 17.72
C PRO A 36 0.84 3.68 18.64
N GLY A 37 0.55 3.52 19.91
CA GLY A 37 1.44 2.87 20.87
C GLY A 37 1.71 1.39 20.58
N GLU A 38 0.71 0.67 20.09
CA GLU A 38 0.85 -0.74 19.69
C GLU A 38 1.70 -0.87 18.42
N ALA A 39 1.49 0.01 17.46
CA ALA A 39 2.28 0.07 16.24
C ALA A 39 3.75 0.38 16.54
N ILE A 40 4.02 1.36 17.41
CA ILE A 40 5.38 1.71 17.86
C ILE A 40 6.04 0.51 18.54
N ALA A 41 5.35 -0.14 19.47
CA ALA A 41 5.88 -1.32 20.17
C ALA A 41 6.18 -2.48 19.22
N HIS A 42 5.35 -2.67 18.20
CA HIS A 42 5.53 -3.72 17.21
C HIS A 42 6.76 -3.46 16.32
N VAL A 43 6.92 -2.24 15.85
CA VAL A 43 8.10 -1.80 15.09
C VAL A 43 9.37 -1.89 15.92
N ALA A 44 9.34 -1.50 17.20
CA ALA A 44 10.49 -1.55 18.10
C ALA A 44 11.02 -2.98 18.30
N LYS A 45 10.15 -3.98 18.28
CA LYS A 45 10.54 -5.40 18.33
C LYS A 45 11.14 -5.94 17.02
N GLY A 46 10.98 -5.20 15.94
CA GLY A 46 11.30 -5.65 14.60
C GLY A 46 10.20 -6.54 14.00
N LEU A 47 9.80 -6.26 12.78
CA LEU A 47 8.82 -7.06 12.04
C LEU A 47 9.42 -8.41 11.64
N ALA A 48 8.57 -9.43 11.52
CA ALA A 48 8.97 -10.68 10.91
C ALA A 48 9.35 -10.46 9.43
N PHE A 49 10.32 -11.19 8.92
CA PHE A 49 10.73 -11.09 7.50
C PHE A 49 9.56 -11.31 6.53
N ASN A 50 8.58 -12.13 6.91
CA ASN A 50 7.38 -12.37 6.12
C ASN A 50 6.56 -11.10 5.85
N GLU A 51 6.68 -10.07 6.70
CA GLU A 51 6.01 -8.78 6.48
C GLU A 51 6.60 -8.03 5.28
N LEU A 52 7.91 -8.16 5.05
CA LEU A 52 8.57 -7.64 3.87
C LEU A 52 8.12 -8.40 2.61
N GLU A 53 8.00 -9.72 2.69
CA GLU A 53 7.51 -10.54 1.57
C GLU A 53 6.03 -10.26 1.26
N ALA A 54 5.22 -10.00 2.28
CA ALA A 54 3.83 -9.58 2.10
C ALA A 54 3.75 -8.23 1.39
N LEU A 55 4.57 -7.27 1.78
CA LEU A 55 4.65 -5.97 1.11
C LEU A 55 5.08 -6.10 -0.34
N ARG A 56 6.09 -6.94 -0.62
CA ARG A 56 6.53 -7.26 -1.98
C ARG A 56 5.39 -7.77 -2.85
N THR A 57 4.61 -8.69 -2.33
CA THR A 57 3.45 -9.25 -3.03
C THR A 57 2.38 -8.19 -3.27
N GLU A 58 2.15 -7.34 -2.29
CA GLU A 58 1.15 -6.27 -2.38
C GLU A 58 1.53 -5.21 -3.42
N ILE A 59 2.80 -4.82 -3.47
CA ILE A 59 3.31 -3.86 -4.47
C ILE A 59 3.49 -4.53 -5.85
N ASP A 60 3.59 -5.85 -5.89
CA ASP A 60 3.88 -6.65 -7.08
C ASP A 60 5.23 -6.27 -7.70
N GLU A 61 6.28 -6.39 -6.90
CA GLU A 61 7.66 -6.15 -7.32
C GLU A 61 8.59 -7.29 -6.88
N PRO A 62 9.73 -7.48 -7.57
CA PRO A 62 10.79 -8.36 -7.08
C PRO A 62 11.31 -7.91 -5.70
N LEU A 63 11.69 -8.86 -4.86
CA LEU A 63 12.16 -8.55 -3.50
C LEU A 63 13.39 -7.64 -3.49
N GLU A 64 14.30 -7.82 -4.44
CA GLU A 64 15.49 -6.99 -4.60
C GLU A 64 15.14 -5.54 -4.95
N SER A 65 14.13 -5.35 -5.78
CA SER A 65 13.61 -4.02 -6.16
C SER A 65 13.00 -3.32 -4.94
N LEU A 66 12.17 -4.02 -4.19
CA LEU A 66 11.59 -3.49 -2.95
C LEU A 66 12.68 -3.18 -1.91
N ALA A 67 13.67 -4.05 -1.74
CA ALA A 67 14.80 -3.82 -0.84
C ALA A 67 15.57 -2.54 -1.22
N HIS A 68 15.74 -2.28 -2.52
CA HIS A 68 16.34 -1.03 -3.00
C HIS A 68 15.52 0.19 -2.58
N HIS A 69 14.19 0.19 -2.78
CA HIS A 69 13.31 1.26 -2.32
C HIS A 69 13.36 1.46 -0.81
N LEU A 70 13.51 0.39 -0.05
CA LEU A 70 13.63 0.42 1.41
C LEU A 70 15.06 0.72 1.90
N SER A 71 16.02 0.96 1.00
CA SER A 71 17.43 1.17 1.32
C SER A 71 18.04 0.01 2.14
N ILE A 72 17.66 -1.21 1.79
CA ILE A 72 18.21 -2.44 2.36
C ILE A 72 19.19 -3.03 1.34
N SER A 73 20.46 -3.17 1.73
CA SER A 73 21.48 -3.78 0.88
C SER A 73 21.21 -5.27 0.66
N ARG A 74 21.76 -5.82 -0.43
CA ARG A 74 21.61 -7.24 -0.75
C ARG A 74 22.14 -8.15 0.37
N SER A 75 23.29 -7.81 0.95
CA SER A 75 23.86 -8.56 2.06
C SER A 75 23.01 -8.50 3.33
N THR A 76 22.46 -7.33 3.63
CA THR A 76 21.52 -7.16 4.74
C THR A 76 20.25 -7.96 4.51
N LEU A 77 19.70 -7.93 3.29
CA LEU A 77 18.50 -8.70 2.93
C LEU A 77 18.70 -10.20 3.18
N GLN A 78 19.85 -10.77 2.76
CA GLN A 78 20.18 -12.17 2.99
C GLN A 78 20.29 -12.49 4.48
N ARG A 79 20.93 -11.62 5.25
CA ARG A 79 21.05 -11.78 6.70
C ARG A 79 19.68 -11.76 7.38
N ARG A 80 18.80 -10.79 7.02
CA ARG A 80 17.44 -10.69 7.60
C ARG A 80 16.57 -11.89 7.25
N ARG A 81 16.74 -12.44 6.06
CA ARG A 81 16.08 -13.68 5.66
C ARG A 81 16.47 -14.84 6.57
N SER A 82 17.75 -14.99 6.88
CA SER A 82 18.27 -16.04 7.79
C SER A 82 17.79 -15.82 9.22
N GLU A 83 17.82 -14.59 9.69
CA GLU A 83 17.36 -14.21 11.03
C GLU A 83 15.83 -14.25 11.18
N ARG A 84 15.09 -14.27 10.06
CA ARG A 84 13.63 -14.21 9.96
C ARG A 84 13.00 -12.96 10.59
N ARG A 85 13.80 -11.93 10.78
CA ARG A 85 13.39 -10.69 11.46
C ARG A 85 14.12 -9.47 10.89
N LEU A 86 13.38 -8.38 10.77
CA LEU A 86 13.91 -7.07 10.39
C LEU A 86 14.41 -6.31 11.63
N SER A 87 15.32 -5.36 11.43
CA SER A 87 15.67 -4.39 12.47
C SER A 87 14.53 -3.39 12.69
N THR A 88 14.61 -2.61 13.78
CA THR A 88 13.66 -1.53 14.06
C THR A 88 13.59 -0.52 12.91
N HIS A 89 14.74 -0.09 12.38
CA HIS A 89 14.79 0.88 11.28
C HIS A 89 14.24 0.34 9.97
N GLU A 90 14.53 -0.92 9.65
CA GLU A 90 13.97 -1.58 8.47
C GLU A 90 12.46 -1.77 8.62
N SER A 91 12.01 -2.14 9.81
CA SER A 91 10.60 -2.29 10.14
C SER A 91 9.83 -0.98 10.00
N ASP A 92 10.40 0.14 10.45
CA ASP A 92 9.81 1.46 10.30
C ASP A 92 9.62 1.82 8.80
N ARG A 93 10.62 1.52 7.96
CA ARG A 93 10.52 1.74 6.51
C ARG A 93 9.46 0.85 5.86
N VAL A 94 9.35 -0.41 6.26
CA VAL A 94 8.30 -1.31 5.77
C VAL A 94 6.92 -0.78 6.14
N MET A 95 6.72 -0.31 7.37
CA MET A 95 5.46 0.28 7.80
C MET A 95 5.12 1.56 7.04
N ARG A 96 6.12 2.38 6.72
CA ARG A 96 5.96 3.58 5.88
C ARG A 96 5.41 3.23 4.50
N PHE A 97 5.97 2.22 3.85
CA PHE A 97 5.50 1.77 2.53
C PHE A 97 4.10 1.16 2.61
N TRP A 98 3.78 0.40 3.66
CA TRP A 98 2.43 -0.09 3.88
C TRP A 98 1.40 1.04 3.98
N ARG A 99 1.73 2.13 4.68
CA ARG A 99 0.85 3.31 4.75
C ARG A 99 0.56 3.90 3.38
N LEU A 100 1.59 4.06 2.56
CA LEU A 100 1.46 4.59 1.19
C LEU A 100 0.59 3.69 0.31
N VAL A 101 0.87 2.40 0.31
CA VAL A 101 0.10 1.42 -0.46
C VAL A 101 -1.37 1.44 -0.06
N ARG A 102 -1.64 1.46 1.25
CA ARG A 102 -3.00 1.49 1.77
C ARG A 102 -3.71 2.78 1.40
N GLN A 103 -3.08 3.93 1.60
CA GLN A 103 -3.66 5.23 1.25
C GLN A 103 -3.97 5.30 -0.25
N ALA A 104 -3.07 4.83 -1.10
CA ALA A 104 -3.30 4.78 -2.53
C ALA A 104 -4.44 3.81 -2.91
N ALA A 105 -4.49 2.63 -2.28
CA ALA A 105 -5.55 1.65 -2.52
C ALA A 105 -6.92 2.18 -2.10
N ASP A 106 -7.00 2.85 -0.96
CA ASP A 106 -8.23 3.48 -0.47
C ASP A 106 -8.69 4.61 -1.42
N LEU A 107 -7.75 5.45 -1.88
CA LEU A 107 -8.05 6.54 -2.80
C LEU A 107 -8.56 6.06 -4.16
N PHE A 108 -7.88 5.10 -4.76
CA PHE A 108 -8.22 4.61 -6.10
C PHE A 108 -9.28 3.50 -6.09
N GLY A 109 -9.61 2.96 -4.92
CA GLY A 109 -10.59 1.90 -4.73
C GLY A 109 -10.19 0.54 -5.33
N ASP A 110 -8.94 0.41 -5.79
CA ASP A 110 -8.41 -0.77 -6.46
C ASP A 110 -6.88 -0.84 -6.28
N ILE A 111 -6.38 -2.00 -5.90
CA ILE A 111 -4.95 -2.23 -5.69
C ILE A 111 -4.14 -2.12 -6.99
N GLU A 112 -4.70 -2.54 -8.11
CA GLU A 112 -4.01 -2.46 -9.41
C GLU A 112 -3.77 -1.00 -9.83
N ARG A 113 -4.75 -0.14 -9.62
CA ARG A 113 -4.62 1.31 -9.85
C ARG A 113 -3.61 1.94 -8.89
N ALA A 114 -3.64 1.54 -7.63
CA ALA A 114 -2.68 2.00 -6.63
C ALA A 114 -1.25 1.61 -7.01
N ARG A 115 -1.02 0.35 -7.41
CA ARG A 115 0.27 -0.13 -7.92
C ARG A 115 0.75 0.67 -9.12
N ALA A 116 -0.12 0.86 -10.11
CA ALA A 116 0.20 1.63 -11.30
C ALA A 116 0.62 3.06 -10.92
N TRP A 117 -0.13 3.72 -10.05
CA TRP A 117 0.19 5.07 -9.61
C TRP A 117 1.52 5.15 -8.86
N LEU A 118 1.75 4.22 -7.93
CA LEU A 118 2.97 4.19 -7.09
C LEU A 118 4.25 3.91 -7.90
N LYS A 119 4.13 3.22 -9.03
CA LYS A 119 5.27 2.77 -9.85
C LYS A 119 5.55 3.66 -11.06
N HIS A 120 4.72 4.65 -11.35
CA HIS A 120 4.88 5.53 -12.51
C HIS A 120 5.17 6.98 -12.10
N PRO A 121 5.90 7.73 -12.94
CA PRO A 121 6.18 9.14 -12.69
C PRO A 121 4.91 9.94 -12.45
N GLN A 122 4.94 10.83 -11.46
CA GLN A 122 3.82 11.70 -11.12
C GLN A 122 4.20 13.17 -11.29
N TYR A 123 3.36 13.91 -11.99
CA TYR A 123 3.58 15.34 -12.21
C TYR A 123 3.69 16.12 -10.89
N GLY A 124 2.83 15.81 -9.92
CA GLY A 124 2.83 16.44 -8.59
C GLY A 124 4.08 16.17 -7.74
N LEU A 125 4.97 15.27 -8.18
CA LEU A 125 6.27 15.00 -7.58
C LEU A 125 7.43 15.43 -8.49
N GLY A 126 7.18 16.37 -9.41
CA GLY A 126 8.18 16.80 -10.37
C GLY A 126 8.62 15.74 -11.36
N GLY A 127 7.77 14.75 -11.65
CA GLY A 127 8.05 13.63 -12.52
C GLY A 127 8.72 12.43 -11.83
N ALA A 128 8.88 12.48 -10.51
CA ALA A 128 9.44 11.35 -9.75
C ALA A 128 8.43 10.21 -9.59
N ILE A 129 8.94 8.98 -9.50
CA ILE A 129 8.16 7.79 -9.16
C ILE A 129 7.91 7.79 -7.66
N PRO A 130 6.65 7.65 -7.19
CA PRO A 130 6.31 7.71 -5.77
C PRO A 130 7.12 6.75 -4.89
N LEU A 131 7.32 5.50 -5.30
CA LEU A 131 8.12 4.54 -4.52
C LEU A 131 9.58 4.97 -4.37
N ASP A 132 10.18 5.55 -5.41
CA ASP A 132 11.54 6.09 -5.34
C ASP A 132 11.60 7.33 -4.44
N TYR A 133 10.60 8.19 -4.55
CA TYR A 133 10.51 9.42 -3.76
C TYR A 133 10.34 9.13 -2.27
N ALA A 134 9.62 8.07 -1.94
CA ALA A 134 9.34 7.63 -0.57
C ALA A 134 10.51 6.92 0.14
N ARG A 135 11.69 6.84 -0.48
CA ARG A 135 12.89 6.26 0.15
C ARG A 135 13.33 7.04 1.39
N THR A 136 13.03 8.32 1.46
CA THR A 136 13.25 9.17 2.62
C THR A 136 11.93 9.48 3.33
N GLU A 137 11.98 9.84 4.61
CA GLU A 137 10.79 10.24 5.36
C GLU A 137 10.13 11.49 4.76
N ILE A 138 10.95 12.47 4.36
CA ILE A 138 10.45 13.69 3.73
C ILE A 138 9.74 13.37 2.41
N GLY A 139 10.35 12.53 1.58
CA GLY A 139 9.75 12.10 0.32
C GLY A 139 8.46 11.31 0.51
N ALA A 140 8.40 10.43 1.50
CA ALA A 140 7.19 9.68 1.84
C ALA A 140 6.04 10.62 2.23
N ARG A 141 6.32 11.65 3.04
CA ARG A 141 5.31 12.67 3.41
C ARG A 141 4.81 13.44 2.20
N GLU A 142 5.68 13.78 1.26
CA GLU A 142 5.25 14.44 0.01
C GLU A 142 4.34 13.54 -0.84
N VAL A 143 4.62 12.23 -0.89
CA VAL A 143 3.74 11.27 -1.56
C VAL A 143 2.38 11.19 -0.84
N GLU A 144 2.38 11.09 0.50
CA GLU A 144 1.15 11.10 1.32
C GLU A 144 0.34 12.39 1.10
N ASN A 145 1.01 13.54 1.08
CA ASN A 145 0.38 14.84 0.83
C ASN A 145 -0.22 14.92 -0.58
N LEU A 146 0.48 14.39 -1.59
CA LEU A 146 -0.05 14.35 -2.96
C LEU A 146 -1.28 13.46 -3.05
N LEU A 147 -1.27 12.28 -2.44
CA LEU A 147 -2.44 11.41 -2.37
C LEU A 147 -3.62 12.11 -1.69
N GLY A 148 -3.36 12.83 -0.60
CA GLY A 148 -4.37 13.64 0.09
C GLY A 148 -4.94 14.75 -0.79
N ARG A 149 -4.10 15.45 -1.55
CA ARG A 149 -4.58 16.48 -2.50
C ARG A 149 -5.45 15.91 -3.61
N ILE A 150 -5.10 14.74 -4.12
CA ILE A 150 -5.91 14.04 -5.13
C ILE A 150 -7.25 13.65 -4.55
N ASP A 151 -7.28 13.13 -3.32
CA ASP A 151 -8.52 12.73 -2.63
C ASP A 151 -9.46 13.91 -2.43
N TYR A 152 -8.94 15.07 -2.05
CA TYR A 152 -9.72 16.30 -1.89
C TYR A 152 -10.03 17.03 -3.21
N GLY A 153 -9.59 16.52 -4.35
CA GLY A 153 -9.80 17.14 -5.66
C GLY A 153 -8.99 18.42 -5.86
N VAL A 154 -7.92 18.64 -5.09
CA VAL A 154 -7.02 19.80 -5.23
C VAL A 154 -5.85 19.42 -6.14
N TYR A 155 -5.94 19.84 -7.38
CA TYR A 155 -4.85 19.72 -8.35
C TYR A 155 -4.05 21.02 -8.37
N SER A 156 -2.83 20.94 -7.95
CA SER A 156 -1.89 22.03 -8.14
C SER A 156 -0.62 21.54 -8.82
#